data_9dcc24f3732e1bc233614ca5875bd519
#
_entry.id   9dcc24f3732e1bc233614ca5875bd519
#
_cell.length_a   1.000
_cell.length_b   1.000
_cell.length_c   1.000
_cell.angle_alpha   90.00
_cell.angle_beta   90.00
_cell.angle_gamma   90.00
#
_symmetry.space_group_name_H-M   'P 1'
#
loop_
_entity.id
_entity.type
_entity.pdbx_description
1 polymer ?
#
loop_
_entity_poly.entity_id
_entity_poly.type
_entity_poly.pdbx_seq_one_letter_code
_entity_poly.pdbx_strand_id
1 'polypeptide(L)'
;CPVGDNEYQNIYKINQRIKEYFAFVNSVYKEKTIEENIVKITEMKTNISNMFKKIRDNYMERFREVNYSVDFVTAYIDILNTYRRINNHTFHITEIVIYDKNEG
;
A
#
# COMPACT_ATOMS: atom_id res chain seq x y z
N CYS A 1 16.34 -5.73 20.59
CA CYS A 1 15.16 -4.99 20.07
C CYS A 1 13.89 -5.51 20.72
N PRO A 2 12.96 -4.61 21.05
CA PRO A 2 11.64 -5.04 21.53
C PRO A 2 10.94 -5.93 20.50
N VAL A 3 10.12 -6.85 20.99
CA VAL A 3 9.28 -7.67 20.12
C VAL A 3 8.35 -6.73 19.32
N GLY A 4 8.33 -6.88 18.02
CA GLY A 4 7.49 -6.07 17.16
C GLY A 4 8.17 -4.85 16.54
N ASP A 5 9.44 -4.58 16.88
CA ASP A 5 10.15 -3.43 16.32
C ASP A 5 10.25 -3.51 14.79
N ASN A 6 10.56 -4.69 14.26
CA ASN A 6 10.62 -4.92 12.81
C ASN A 6 9.25 -4.66 12.15
N GLU A 7 8.17 -5.06 12.80
CA GLU A 7 6.80 -4.89 12.32
C GLU A 7 6.40 -3.41 12.32
N TYR A 8 6.79 -2.66 13.34
CA TYR A 8 6.56 -1.21 13.38
C TYR A 8 7.29 -0.49 12.24
N GLN A 9 8.54 -0.91 11.96
CA GLN A 9 9.30 -0.33 10.85
C GLN A 9 8.62 -0.62 9.52
N ASN A 10 8.09 -1.81 9.33
CA ASN A 10 7.37 -2.18 8.12
C ASN A 10 6.12 -1.32 7.93
N ILE A 11 5.34 -1.13 9.00
CA ILE A 11 4.15 -0.29 8.97
C ILE A 11 4.53 1.15 8.63
N TYR A 12 5.59 1.66 9.23
CA TYR A 12 6.07 3.01 8.95
C TYR A 12 6.42 3.18 7.47
N LYS A 13 7.17 2.25 6.90
CA LYS A 13 7.56 2.30 5.49
C LYS A 13 6.36 2.26 4.56
N ILE A 14 5.41 1.35 4.82
CA ILE A 14 4.18 1.25 4.03
C ILE A 14 3.40 2.56 4.11
N ASN A 15 3.24 3.11 5.30
CA ASN A 15 2.51 4.36 5.50
C ASN A 15 3.13 5.49 4.68
N GLN A 16 4.46 5.60 4.68
CA GLN A 16 5.15 6.64 3.91
C GLN A 16 4.92 6.47 2.42
N ARG A 17 5.04 5.26 1.91
CA ARG A 17 4.85 4.98 0.48
C ARG A 17 3.42 5.25 0.04
N ILE A 18 2.44 4.87 0.86
CA ILE A 18 1.03 5.11 0.54
C ILE A 18 0.70 6.60 0.56
N LYS A 19 1.27 7.35 1.51
CA LYS A 19 1.10 8.80 1.54
C LYS A 19 1.64 9.46 0.27
N GLU A 20 2.84 9.08 -0.16
CA GLU A 20 3.44 9.61 -1.38
C GLU A 20 2.59 9.29 -2.61
N TYR A 21 2.13 8.04 -2.70
CA TYR A 21 1.28 7.58 -3.79
C TYR A 21 -0.03 8.33 -3.83
N PHE A 22 -0.71 8.42 -2.70
CA PHE A 22 -1.99 9.12 -2.61
C PHE A 22 -1.83 10.61 -2.98
N ALA A 23 -0.78 11.25 -2.46
CA ALA A 23 -0.51 12.66 -2.76
C ALA A 23 -0.24 12.87 -4.25
N PHE A 24 0.50 11.96 -4.88
CA PHE A 24 0.79 12.06 -6.30
C PHE A 24 -0.48 11.90 -7.14
N VAL A 25 -1.28 10.87 -6.85
CA VAL A 25 -2.54 10.63 -7.58
C VAL A 25 -3.48 11.82 -7.41
N ASN A 26 -3.59 12.34 -6.19
CA ASN A 26 -4.43 13.51 -5.92
C ASN A 26 -3.97 14.74 -6.71
N SER A 27 -2.67 14.96 -6.78
CA SER A 27 -2.08 16.07 -7.53
C SER A 27 -2.42 15.98 -9.04
N VAL A 28 -2.16 14.82 -9.64
CA VAL A 28 -2.42 14.66 -11.08
C VAL A 28 -3.91 14.63 -11.39
N TYR A 29 -4.74 14.20 -10.44
CA TYR A 29 -6.19 14.29 -10.56
C TYR A 29 -6.64 15.75 -10.66
N LYS A 30 -6.13 16.59 -9.75
CA LYS A 30 -6.45 18.03 -9.75
C LYS A 30 -5.99 18.73 -11.01
N GLU A 31 -4.84 18.32 -11.53
CA GLU A 31 -4.28 18.88 -12.77
C GLU A 31 -4.91 18.30 -14.03
N LYS A 32 -5.77 17.29 -13.89
CA LYS A 32 -6.42 16.56 -14.98
C LYS A 32 -5.40 15.89 -15.92
N THR A 33 -4.33 15.36 -15.31
CA THR A 33 -3.24 14.71 -16.03
C THR A 33 -3.03 13.25 -15.64
N ILE A 34 -4.09 12.57 -15.14
CA ILE A 34 -3.99 11.17 -14.73
C ILE A 34 -3.54 10.30 -15.90
N GLU A 35 -4.14 10.46 -17.07
CA GLU A 35 -3.82 9.63 -18.24
C GLU A 35 -2.35 9.80 -18.65
N GLU A 36 -1.83 11.02 -18.63
CA GLU A 36 -0.45 11.30 -18.96
C GLU A 36 0.54 10.73 -17.94
N ASN A 37 0.08 10.46 -16.72
CA ASN A 37 0.91 9.96 -15.63
C ASN A 37 0.62 8.51 -15.26
N ILE A 38 -0.13 7.79 -16.10
CA ILE A 38 -0.59 6.43 -15.77
C ILE A 38 0.57 5.45 -15.56
N VAL A 39 1.66 5.60 -16.28
CA VAL A 39 2.83 4.73 -16.13
C VAL A 39 3.42 4.89 -14.73
N LYS A 40 3.62 6.14 -14.30
CA LYS A 40 4.16 6.42 -12.98
C LYS A 40 3.22 5.98 -11.86
N ILE A 41 1.91 6.20 -12.03
CA ILE A 41 0.90 5.75 -11.07
C ILE A 41 0.96 4.24 -10.92
N THR A 42 1.02 3.52 -12.04
CA THR A 42 1.09 2.06 -12.05
C THR A 42 2.36 1.54 -11.40
N GLU A 43 3.50 2.20 -11.66
CA GLU A 43 4.76 1.84 -11.02
C GLU A 43 4.70 2.00 -9.51
N MET A 44 4.15 3.11 -9.02
CA MET A 44 4.01 3.36 -7.59
C MET A 44 3.10 2.31 -6.95
N LYS A 45 1.96 2.02 -7.57
CA LYS A 45 1.01 1.00 -7.10
C LYS A 45 1.67 -0.38 -7.03
N THR A 46 2.41 -0.74 -8.08
CA THR A 46 3.09 -2.03 -8.17
C THR A 46 4.19 -2.15 -7.12
N ASN A 47 4.96 -1.08 -6.91
CA ASN A 47 6.02 -1.06 -5.89
C ASN A 47 5.44 -1.26 -4.49
N ILE A 48 4.32 -0.64 -4.19
CA ILE A 48 3.63 -0.81 -2.91
C ILE A 48 3.11 -2.24 -2.77
N SER A 49 2.50 -2.80 -3.82
CA SER A 49 2.01 -4.18 -3.81
C SER A 49 3.14 -5.18 -3.57
N ASN A 50 4.30 -4.96 -4.20
CA ASN A 50 5.47 -5.80 -3.99
C ASN A 50 6.01 -5.68 -2.57
N MET A 51 5.95 -4.50 -2.00
CA MET A 51 6.33 -4.25 -0.61
C MET A 51 5.46 -5.05 0.36
N PHE A 52 4.14 -5.07 0.14
CA PHE A 52 3.22 -5.88 0.94
C PHE A 52 3.55 -7.36 0.86
N LYS A 53 3.81 -7.84 -0.35
CA LYS A 53 4.14 -9.25 -0.57
C LYS A 53 5.41 -9.63 0.18
N LYS A 54 6.43 -8.80 0.10
CA LYS A 54 7.71 -9.03 0.78
C LYS A 54 7.54 -9.02 2.30
N ILE A 55 6.78 -8.05 2.81
CA ILE A 55 6.48 -7.95 4.24
C ILE A 55 5.71 -9.20 4.71
N ARG A 56 4.71 -9.64 3.93
CA ARG A 56 3.93 -10.83 4.26
C ARG A 56 4.82 -12.08 4.34
N ASP A 57 5.71 -12.27 3.38
CA ASP A 57 6.59 -13.42 3.36
C ASP A 57 7.53 -13.41 4.58
N ASN A 58 8.02 -12.23 4.95
CA ASN A 58 8.90 -12.08 6.11
C ASN A 58 8.18 -12.32 7.43
N TYR A 59 6.97 -11.79 7.62
CA TYR A 59 6.30 -11.94 8.90
C TYR A 59 5.80 -13.38 9.12
N MET A 60 5.42 -14.09 8.06
CA MET A 60 5.03 -15.49 8.17
C MET A 60 6.16 -16.31 8.75
N GLU A 61 7.39 -16.07 8.30
CA GLU A 61 8.57 -16.75 8.81
C GLU A 61 8.88 -16.34 10.25
N ARG A 62 8.83 -15.04 10.54
CA ARG A 62 9.10 -14.53 11.89
C ARG A 62 8.10 -15.04 12.91
N PHE A 63 6.84 -15.18 12.53
CA PHE A 63 5.80 -15.66 13.46
C PHE A 63 5.96 -17.15 13.81
N ARG A 64 6.70 -17.91 12.99
CA ARG A 64 7.07 -19.28 13.34
C ARG A 64 8.21 -19.32 14.35
N GLU A 65 9.16 -18.39 14.24
CA GLU A 65 10.37 -18.36 15.05
C GLU A 65 10.18 -17.66 16.38
N VAL A 66 9.34 -16.64 16.42
CA VAL A 66 9.09 -15.81 17.60
C VAL A 66 7.65 -16.02 18.06
N ASN A 67 7.49 -16.23 19.37
CA ASN A 67 6.18 -16.47 19.96
C ASN A 67 5.44 -15.15 20.22
N TYR A 68 4.85 -14.58 19.15
CA TYR A 68 4.02 -13.38 19.28
C TYR A 68 2.64 -13.76 19.83
N SER A 69 2.00 -12.82 20.53
CA SER A 69 0.61 -13.02 20.96
C SER A 69 -0.33 -13.01 19.77
N VAL A 70 -1.45 -13.73 19.89
CA VAL A 70 -2.48 -13.77 18.85
C VAL A 70 -3.03 -12.36 18.59
N ASP A 71 -3.21 -11.58 19.65
CA ASP A 71 -3.72 -10.21 19.52
C ASP A 71 -2.78 -9.33 18.72
N PHE A 72 -1.47 -9.45 18.95
CA PHE A 72 -0.47 -8.70 18.20
C PHE A 72 -0.49 -9.08 16.71
N VAL A 73 -0.50 -10.39 16.43
CA VAL A 73 -0.51 -10.90 15.04
C VAL A 73 -1.76 -10.41 14.30
N THR A 74 -2.92 -10.51 14.94
CA THR A 74 -4.19 -10.08 14.36
C THR A 74 -4.19 -8.59 14.06
N ALA A 75 -3.74 -7.78 15.01
CA ALA A 75 -3.66 -6.32 14.83
C ALA A 75 -2.72 -5.95 13.68
N TYR A 76 -1.57 -6.59 13.60
CA TYR A 76 -0.60 -6.34 12.55
C TYR A 76 -1.16 -6.67 11.16
N ILE A 77 -1.80 -7.83 11.02
CA ILE A 77 -2.41 -8.25 9.77
C ILE A 77 -3.55 -7.30 9.37
N ASP A 78 -4.37 -6.88 10.33
CA ASP A 78 -5.48 -5.95 10.06
C ASP A 78 -4.98 -4.61 9.55
N ILE A 79 -3.90 -4.08 10.13
CA ILE A 79 -3.28 -2.82 9.69
C ILE A 79 -2.78 -2.97 8.26
N LEU A 80 -2.06 -4.05 7.95
CA LEU A 80 -1.55 -4.29 6.61
C LEU A 80 -2.67 -4.42 5.59
N ASN A 81 -3.74 -5.13 5.93
CA ASN A 81 -4.89 -5.28 5.05
C ASN A 81 -5.58 -3.95 4.79
N THR A 82 -5.64 -3.08 5.79
CA THR A 82 -6.22 -1.74 5.64
C THR A 82 -5.41 -0.92 4.64
N TYR A 83 -4.09 -0.90 4.77
CA TYR A 83 -3.23 -0.18 3.82
C TYR A 83 -3.31 -0.78 2.41
N ARG A 84 -3.39 -2.11 2.31
CA ARG A 84 -3.54 -2.75 1.00
C ARG A 84 -4.84 -2.33 0.32
N ARG A 85 -5.93 -2.22 1.07
CA ARG A 85 -7.20 -1.72 0.52
C ARG A 85 -7.09 -0.28 0.05
N ILE A 86 -6.41 0.57 0.81
CA ILE A 86 -6.19 1.97 0.40
C ILE A 86 -5.42 2.02 -0.93
N ASN A 87 -4.37 1.21 -1.07
CA ASN A 87 -3.61 1.11 -2.30
C ASN A 87 -4.50 0.72 -3.49
N ASN A 88 -5.31 -0.31 -3.31
CA ASN A 88 -6.18 -0.82 -4.35
C ASN A 88 -7.29 0.18 -4.72
N HIS A 89 -7.92 0.80 -3.73
CA HIS A 89 -8.97 1.80 -3.96
C HIS A 89 -8.43 3.03 -4.67
N THR A 90 -7.24 3.48 -4.31
CA THR A 90 -6.61 4.65 -4.96
C THR A 90 -6.38 4.36 -6.44
N PHE A 91 -5.91 3.16 -6.77
CA PHE A 91 -5.72 2.78 -8.17
C PHE A 91 -7.06 2.62 -8.90
N HIS A 92 -8.08 2.10 -8.23
CA HIS A 92 -9.40 1.95 -8.82
C HIS A 92 -10.01 3.31 -9.20
N ILE A 93 -9.82 4.32 -8.37
CA ILE A 93 -10.25 5.69 -8.70
C ILE A 93 -9.56 6.16 -9.98
N THR A 94 -8.26 5.88 -10.11
CA THR A 94 -7.50 6.20 -11.33
C THR A 94 -8.11 5.54 -12.57
N GLU A 95 -8.46 4.26 -12.46
CA GLU A 95 -9.10 3.52 -13.55
C GLU A 95 -10.44 4.13 -13.94
N ILE A 96 -11.26 4.49 -12.95
CA ILE A 96 -12.57 5.11 -13.20
C ILE A 96 -12.42 6.43 -13.94
N VAL A 97 -11.46 7.27 -13.53
CA VAL A 97 -11.24 8.56 -14.17
C VAL A 97 -10.84 8.38 -15.64
N ILE A 98 -9.96 7.43 -15.93
CA ILE A 98 -9.53 7.15 -17.29
C ILE A 98 -10.70 6.60 -18.12
N TYR A 99 -11.48 5.70 -17.55
CA TYR A 99 -12.67 5.13 -18.21
C TYR A 99 -13.66 6.22 -18.58
N ASP A 100 -14.02 7.09 -17.64
CA ASP A 100 -14.96 8.18 -17.87
C ASP A 100 -14.47 9.14 -18.96
N LYS A 101 -13.18 9.45 -18.96
CA LYS A 101 -12.57 10.34 -19.97
C LYS A 101 -12.68 9.75 -21.37
N ASN A 102 -12.47 8.43 -21.49
CA ASN A 102 -12.52 7.75 -22.79
C ASN A 102 -13.95 7.51 -23.29
N GLU A 103 -14.90 7.36 -22.37
CA GLU A 103 -16.30 7.18 -22.70
C GLU A 103 -17.02 8.51 -23.00
N GLY A 104 -16.54 9.56 -22.37
CA GLY A 104 -17.10 10.89 -22.52
C GLY A 104 -16.58 11.60 -23.71
#